data_a6a603f197bd5114096c5fe1be67b32c
#
_entry.id   a6a603f197bd5114096c5fe1be67b32c
#
_cell.length_a   1.000
_cell.length_b   1.000
_cell.length_c   1.000
_cell.angle_alpha   90.00
_cell.angle_beta   90.00
_cell.angle_gamma   90.00
#
_symmetry.space_group_name_H-M   'P 1'
#
loop_
_entity.id
_entity.type
_entity.pdbx_description
1 polymer ?
#
loop_
_entity_poly.entity_id
_entity_poly.type
_entity_poly.pdbx_seq_one_letter_code
_entity_poly.pdbx_strand_id
1 'polypeptide(L)'
;AASDIAKIRTATVEITSESAAYPTTKSIEIRQAGAVDMAELLDVKFNADGTAEDLSAMKMPIKAFAGSTLSMIENETFGYIAKFDPVTINANKITSGFYIVDFTQNLIFQNAIADGFSMELYVTAKDYGESGPIPMGCHGGGGVAITWQDKDNYWTFEPYIGNYSACNTPPLGEVPEETWYHVVGVWDGTGSAGAIKLYLDGEIKAERAPAKGNSFQFPGNKWFVIGGDAGAANEADRAYKGQIAVARIYDRALTAEEVKLLYDTLEE
;
A
#
# COMPACT_ATOMS: atom_id res chain seq x y z
N ALA A 1 25.86 -6.57 6.97
CA ALA A 1 25.16 -7.81 6.61
C ALA A 1 23.66 -7.58 6.36
N ALA A 2 23.01 -6.55 6.95
CA ALA A 2 21.60 -6.21 6.68
C ALA A 2 21.38 -5.67 5.26
N SER A 3 22.38 -5.05 4.65
CA SER A 3 22.30 -4.50 3.29
C SER A 3 22.16 -5.52 2.16
N ASP A 4 22.35 -6.81 2.47
CA ASP A 4 22.31 -7.87 1.43
C ASP A 4 20.94 -8.52 1.25
N ILE A 5 19.98 -8.25 2.12
CA ILE A 5 18.67 -8.92 2.09
C ILE A 5 17.72 -8.27 1.09
N ALA A 6 17.93 -7.00 0.79
CA ALA A 6 16.99 -6.20 0.00
C ALA A 6 17.47 -5.87 -1.43
N LYS A 7 18.63 -6.34 -1.85
CA LYS A 7 19.10 -6.08 -3.22
C LYS A 7 18.67 -7.21 -4.16
N ILE A 8 18.11 -6.81 -5.30
CA ILE A 8 17.94 -7.72 -6.44
C ILE A 8 19.29 -8.34 -6.75
N ARG A 9 19.38 -9.66 -6.74
CA ARG A 9 20.56 -10.40 -7.16
C ARG A 9 20.28 -11.01 -8.52
N THR A 10 21.14 -10.70 -9.48
CA THR A 10 21.10 -11.29 -10.82
C THR A 10 22.25 -12.26 -10.95
N ALA A 11 21.97 -13.47 -11.40
CA ALA A 11 22.97 -14.45 -11.76
C ALA A 11 22.71 -14.94 -13.17
N THR A 12 23.73 -15.02 -13.99
CA THR A 12 23.63 -15.65 -15.32
C THR A 12 24.15 -17.07 -15.22
N VAL A 13 23.32 -18.04 -15.58
CA VAL A 13 23.71 -19.44 -15.70
C VAL A 13 23.89 -19.77 -17.17
N GLU A 14 25.11 -20.15 -17.55
CA GLU A 14 25.38 -20.64 -18.88
C GLU A 14 25.33 -22.18 -18.88
N ILE A 15 24.48 -22.71 -19.75
CA ILE A 15 24.36 -24.16 -19.97
C ILE A 15 24.94 -24.46 -21.35
N THR A 16 26.04 -25.18 -21.36
CA THR A 16 26.72 -25.57 -22.60
C THR A 16 26.50 -27.05 -22.84
N SER A 17 26.09 -27.40 -24.04
CA SER A 17 25.99 -28.80 -24.47
C SER A 17 27.41 -29.39 -24.63
N GLU A 18 27.67 -30.52 -24.02
CA GLU A 18 28.93 -31.29 -24.21
C GLU A 18 28.98 -32.07 -25.54
N SER A 19 27.94 -32.00 -26.35
CA SER A 19 27.90 -32.64 -27.65
C SER A 19 28.81 -31.96 -28.67
N ALA A 20 29.87 -32.61 -29.08
CA ALA A 20 30.78 -32.09 -30.11
C ALA A 20 30.10 -31.88 -31.48
N ALA A 21 28.96 -32.56 -31.72
CA ALA A 21 28.19 -32.44 -32.95
C ALA A 21 27.22 -31.27 -32.98
N TYR A 22 26.81 -30.75 -31.78
CA TYR A 22 25.87 -29.63 -31.64
C TYR A 22 26.24 -28.78 -30.43
N PRO A 23 27.34 -28.02 -30.52
CA PRO A 23 27.74 -27.13 -29.44
C PRO A 23 26.73 -25.99 -29.37
N THR A 24 25.92 -25.97 -28.33
CA THR A 24 25.00 -24.86 -28.04
C THR A 24 25.18 -24.42 -26.61
N THR A 25 25.34 -23.10 -26.44
CA THR A 25 25.32 -22.47 -25.13
C THR A 25 24.03 -21.65 -25.00
N LYS A 26 23.30 -21.84 -23.91
CA LYS A 26 22.16 -21.01 -23.54
C LYS A 26 22.47 -20.33 -22.22
N SER A 27 22.26 -19.03 -22.21
CA SER A 27 22.31 -18.24 -20.99
C SER A 27 20.90 -18.06 -20.42
N ILE A 28 20.76 -18.32 -19.13
CA ILE A 28 19.55 -18.08 -18.38
C ILE A 28 19.89 -17.03 -17.33
N GLU A 29 19.22 -15.90 -17.36
CA GLU A 29 19.28 -14.92 -16.28
C GLU A 29 18.32 -15.37 -15.17
N ILE A 30 18.88 -15.60 -13.98
CA ILE A 30 18.12 -15.85 -12.76
C ILE A 30 18.14 -14.55 -11.97
N ARG A 31 16.96 -13.97 -11.77
CA ARG A 31 16.76 -12.79 -10.95
C ARG A 31 16.14 -13.22 -9.62
N GLN A 32 16.87 -13.01 -8.54
CA GLN A 32 16.35 -13.14 -7.19
C GLN A 32 15.94 -11.75 -6.71
N ALA A 33 14.64 -11.55 -6.53
CA ALA A 33 14.15 -10.35 -5.84
C ALA A 33 14.65 -10.34 -4.40
N GLY A 34 14.97 -9.17 -3.86
CA GLY A 34 15.21 -8.98 -2.44
C GLY A 34 13.92 -9.22 -1.65
N ALA A 35 14.05 -9.55 -0.38
CA ALA A 35 12.87 -9.83 0.48
C ALA A 35 11.89 -8.65 0.59
N VAL A 36 12.33 -7.44 0.27
CA VAL A 36 11.52 -6.21 0.35
C VAL A 36 10.91 -5.83 -0.99
N ASP A 37 11.36 -6.45 -2.11
CA ASP A 37 10.89 -6.11 -3.46
C ASP A 37 9.53 -6.77 -3.81
N MET A 38 8.96 -7.57 -2.92
CA MET A 38 7.73 -8.30 -3.20
C MET A 38 6.70 -8.06 -2.11
N ALA A 39 5.68 -7.28 -2.44
CA ALA A 39 4.47 -7.24 -1.66
C ALA A 39 3.60 -8.45 -2.02
N GLU A 40 3.40 -9.33 -1.06
CA GLU A 40 2.80 -10.65 -1.28
C GLU A 40 1.29 -10.58 -1.48
N LEU A 41 0.63 -9.60 -0.84
CA LEU A 41 -0.83 -9.50 -0.82
C LEU A 41 -1.39 -8.51 -1.83
N LEU A 42 -0.69 -7.41 -2.06
CA LEU A 42 -1.07 -6.39 -3.04
C LEU A 42 0.17 -5.62 -3.48
N ASP A 43 0.37 -5.49 -4.78
CA ASP A 43 1.39 -4.63 -5.40
C ASP A 43 0.78 -3.96 -6.63
N VAL A 44 0.35 -2.72 -6.47
CA VAL A 44 -0.42 -2.02 -7.49
C VAL A 44 0.49 -1.37 -8.51
N LYS A 45 0.28 -1.70 -9.78
CA LYS A 45 0.86 -1.01 -10.91
C LYS A 45 -0.22 -0.23 -11.64
N PHE A 46 0.01 1.05 -11.85
CA PHE A 46 -0.84 1.91 -12.66
C PHE A 46 -0.40 1.86 -14.13
N ASN A 47 -1.38 1.91 -15.06
CA ASN A 47 -1.15 1.81 -16.49
C ASN A 47 -1.58 3.11 -17.21
N ALA A 48 -0.95 3.39 -18.36
CA ALA A 48 -1.21 4.58 -19.18
C ALA A 48 -2.68 4.80 -19.54
N ASP A 49 -3.44 3.72 -19.68
CA ASP A 49 -4.85 3.73 -20.09
C ASP A 49 -5.84 4.00 -18.97
N GLY A 50 -5.36 4.32 -17.75
CA GLY A 50 -6.22 4.57 -16.59
C GLY A 50 -6.62 3.31 -15.83
N THR A 51 -6.06 2.17 -16.17
CA THR A 51 -6.27 0.91 -15.43
C THR A 51 -5.18 0.70 -14.38
N ALA A 52 -5.42 -0.26 -13.48
CA ALA A 52 -4.42 -0.75 -12.54
C ALA A 52 -4.43 -2.27 -12.50
N GLU A 53 -3.27 -2.86 -12.22
CA GLU A 53 -3.10 -4.30 -12.07
C GLU A 53 -2.37 -4.63 -10.77
N ASP A 54 -2.68 -5.78 -10.18
CA ASP A 54 -1.99 -6.33 -9.02
C ASP A 54 -0.83 -7.21 -9.48
N LEU A 55 0.40 -6.81 -9.16
CA LEU A 55 1.61 -7.57 -9.48
C LEU A 55 1.97 -8.60 -8.41
N SER A 56 1.29 -8.59 -7.25
CA SER A 56 1.52 -9.56 -6.18
C SER A 56 1.23 -11.01 -6.61
N ALA A 57 1.56 -11.96 -5.75
CA ALA A 57 1.23 -13.37 -5.98
C ALA A 57 -0.29 -13.63 -6.01
N MET A 58 -1.10 -12.76 -5.39
CA MET A 58 -2.55 -12.92 -5.35
C MET A 58 -3.24 -12.57 -6.66
N LYS A 59 -2.66 -11.67 -7.47
CA LYS A 59 -3.25 -11.25 -8.78
C LYS A 59 -4.72 -10.85 -8.69
N MET A 60 -5.08 -10.09 -7.67
CA MET A 60 -6.44 -9.67 -7.42
C MET A 60 -6.95 -8.73 -8.53
N PRO A 61 -8.21 -8.89 -8.99
CA PRO A 61 -8.77 -7.97 -9.96
C PRO A 61 -8.96 -6.57 -9.38
N ILE A 62 -8.31 -5.57 -10.00
CA ILE A 62 -8.47 -4.15 -9.68
C ILE A 62 -9.38 -3.50 -10.72
N LYS A 63 -10.37 -2.73 -10.26
CA LYS A 63 -11.33 -2.04 -11.13
C LYS A 63 -11.45 -0.58 -10.73
N ALA A 64 -11.48 0.31 -11.72
CA ALA A 64 -11.84 1.70 -11.47
C ALA A 64 -13.33 1.84 -11.16
N PHE A 65 -13.69 2.79 -10.29
CA PHE A 65 -15.10 3.16 -10.10
C PHE A 65 -15.70 3.74 -11.39
N ALA A 66 -16.97 3.45 -11.64
CA ALA A 66 -17.67 3.97 -12.79
C ALA A 66 -17.69 5.51 -12.76
N GLY A 67 -17.26 6.15 -13.85
CA GLY A 67 -17.14 7.60 -13.96
C GLY A 67 -15.93 8.17 -13.20
N SER A 68 -14.96 7.35 -12.87
CA SER A 68 -13.72 7.75 -12.19
C SER A 68 -12.98 8.84 -12.99
N THR A 69 -12.60 9.91 -12.29
CA THR A 69 -11.81 11.03 -12.81
C THR A 69 -10.36 10.85 -12.42
N LEU A 70 -9.73 9.86 -13.00
CA LEU A 70 -8.31 9.56 -12.81
C LEU A 70 -7.51 10.07 -14.00
N SER A 71 -6.31 10.58 -13.74
CA SER A 71 -5.30 10.80 -14.77
C SER A 71 -4.02 10.07 -14.40
N MET A 72 -3.32 9.58 -15.43
CA MET A 72 -2.04 8.90 -15.26
C MET A 72 -0.92 9.84 -15.68
N ILE A 73 0.07 9.99 -14.81
CA ILE A 73 1.25 10.82 -15.06
C ILE A 73 2.40 9.86 -15.32
N GLU A 74 3.01 9.97 -16.50
CA GLU A 74 4.21 9.20 -16.82
C GLU A 74 5.37 9.63 -15.90
N ASN A 75 6.09 8.66 -15.37
CA ASN A 75 7.20 8.84 -14.44
C ASN A 75 8.31 7.83 -14.73
N GLU A 76 9.56 8.27 -14.74
CA GLU A 76 10.70 7.41 -15.10
C GLU A 76 10.94 6.29 -14.08
N THR A 77 10.70 6.55 -12.80
CA THR A 77 10.93 5.58 -11.71
C THR A 77 9.77 4.58 -11.56
N PHE A 78 8.52 5.09 -11.61
CA PHE A 78 7.33 4.29 -11.29
C PHE A 78 6.55 3.82 -12.54
N GLY A 79 6.95 4.24 -13.73
CA GLY A 79 6.21 4.06 -14.96
C GLY A 79 5.01 5.01 -15.03
N TYR A 80 3.98 4.80 -14.22
CA TYR A 80 2.84 5.71 -14.11
C TYR A 80 2.45 5.95 -12.66
N ILE A 81 2.11 7.21 -12.37
CA ILE A 81 1.55 7.67 -11.10
C ILE A 81 0.07 7.94 -11.31
N ALA A 82 -0.80 7.46 -10.44
CA ALA A 82 -2.21 7.78 -10.48
C ALA A 82 -2.49 9.11 -9.75
N LYS A 83 -3.11 10.05 -10.47
CA LYS A 83 -3.62 11.30 -9.92
C LYS A 83 -5.13 11.20 -9.74
N PHE A 84 -5.55 11.38 -8.50
CA PHE A 84 -6.94 11.36 -8.07
C PHE A 84 -7.47 12.78 -7.99
N ASP A 85 -8.55 13.07 -8.73
CA ASP A 85 -9.25 14.36 -8.67
C ASP A 85 -10.76 14.09 -8.53
N PRO A 86 -11.20 13.75 -7.31
CA PRO A 86 -12.57 13.31 -7.07
C PRO A 86 -13.57 14.42 -7.38
N VAL A 87 -14.62 14.06 -8.10
CA VAL A 87 -15.80 14.90 -8.27
C VAL A 87 -16.90 14.37 -7.37
N THR A 88 -17.39 15.19 -6.47
CA THR A 88 -18.54 14.86 -5.63
C THR A 88 -19.79 14.79 -6.50
N ILE A 89 -20.33 13.60 -6.74
CA ILE A 89 -21.57 13.42 -7.50
C ILE A 89 -22.81 13.68 -6.63
N ASN A 90 -22.73 13.32 -5.35
CA ASN A 90 -23.73 13.60 -4.30
C ASN A 90 -22.97 13.71 -2.97
N ALA A 91 -23.59 14.21 -1.93
CA ALA A 91 -22.97 14.53 -0.63
C ALA A 91 -22.03 13.46 -0.03
N ASN A 92 -21.96 12.24 -0.59
CA ASN A 92 -21.12 11.14 -0.11
C ASN A 92 -20.62 10.22 -1.23
N LYS A 93 -20.62 10.62 -2.51
CA LYS A 93 -20.22 9.74 -3.62
C LYS A 93 -19.03 10.28 -4.38
N ILE A 94 -18.01 9.44 -4.49
CA ILE A 94 -16.75 9.74 -5.14
C ILE A 94 -16.67 9.00 -6.46
N THR A 95 -16.15 9.70 -7.48
CA THR A 95 -15.94 9.14 -8.81
C THR A 95 -14.48 8.86 -9.13
N SER A 96 -13.57 8.99 -8.15
CA SER A 96 -12.15 8.80 -8.40
C SER A 96 -11.61 7.70 -7.51
N GLY A 97 -11.08 6.64 -8.11
CA GLY A 97 -10.43 5.58 -7.35
C GLY A 97 -10.56 4.20 -7.98
N PHE A 98 -9.93 3.26 -7.32
CA PHE A 98 -9.97 1.85 -7.66
C PHE A 98 -10.50 1.03 -6.49
N TYR A 99 -11.14 -0.09 -6.80
CA TYR A 99 -11.52 -1.06 -5.80
C TYR A 99 -11.03 -2.45 -6.20
N ILE A 100 -10.68 -3.23 -5.19
CA ILE A 100 -10.23 -4.60 -5.31
C ILE A 100 -11.38 -5.48 -4.84
N VAL A 101 -11.95 -6.24 -5.78
CA VAL A 101 -13.17 -7.01 -5.55
C VAL A 101 -12.89 -8.19 -4.62
N ASP A 102 -13.77 -8.38 -3.63
CA ASP A 102 -13.73 -9.49 -2.68
C ASP A 102 -12.39 -9.66 -1.92
N PHE A 103 -11.54 -8.63 -1.90
CA PHE A 103 -10.23 -8.70 -1.29
C PHE A 103 -10.30 -9.07 0.20
N THR A 104 -11.17 -8.40 0.95
CA THR A 104 -11.32 -8.65 2.40
C THR A 104 -11.97 -9.99 2.74
N GLN A 105 -12.58 -10.65 1.78
CA GLN A 105 -13.20 -11.99 1.93
C GLN A 105 -12.33 -13.10 1.34
N ASN A 106 -11.21 -12.77 0.73
CA ASN A 106 -10.28 -13.76 0.24
C ASN A 106 -9.61 -14.48 1.42
N LEU A 107 -9.73 -15.80 1.49
CA LEU A 107 -9.19 -16.60 2.59
C LEU A 107 -7.65 -16.55 2.68
N ILE A 108 -6.96 -16.39 1.55
CA ILE A 108 -5.50 -16.24 1.55
C ILE A 108 -5.13 -14.93 2.26
N PHE A 109 -5.80 -13.84 1.88
CA PHE A 109 -5.61 -12.55 2.54
C PHE A 109 -5.93 -12.63 4.03
N GLN A 110 -7.08 -13.22 4.39
CA GLN A 110 -7.51 -13.34 5.78
C GLN A 110 -6.52 -14.13 6.64
N ASN A 111 -5.98 -15.22 6.11
CA ASN A 111 -5.00 -16.03 6.83
C ASN A 111 -3.64 -15.32 6.94
N ALA A 112 -3.21 -14.67 5.87
CA ALA A 112 -1.92 -13.99 5.84
C ALA A 112 -1.82 -12.84 6.85
N ILE A 113 -2.85 -11.98 6.93
CA ILE A 113 -2.82 -10.84 7.85
C ILE A 113 -3.11 -11.19 9.32
N ALA A 114 -3.48 -12.44 9.62
CA ALA A 114 -3.77 -12.87 10.99
C ALA A 114 -2.56 -12.76 11.92
N ASP A 115 -1.37 -12.96 11.38
CA ASP A 115 -0.09 -12.99 12.11
C ASP A 115 0.71 -11.68 11.97
N GLY A 116 0.11 -10.63 11.42
CA GLY A 116 0.72 -9.33 11.19
C GLY A 116 0.79 -8.98 9.71
N PHE A 117 0.88 -7.70 9.42
CA PHE A 117 0.96 -7.19 8.04
C PHE A 117 1.56 -5.77 8.00
N SER A 118 1.90 -5.33 6.80
CA SER A 118 2.31 -3.96 6.55
C SER A 118 1.60 -3.38 5.33
N MET A 119 1.31 -2.09 5.38
CA MET A 119 0.78 -1.31 4.27
C MET A 119 1.77 -0.21 3.92
N GLU A 120 2.08 -0.06 2.63
CA GLU A 120 3.01 0.93 2.10
C GLU A 120 2.33 1.83 1.08
N LEU A 121 2.58 3.12 1.19
CA LEU A 121 2.20 4.15 0.22
C LEU A 121 3.37 5.08 -0.07
N TYR A 122 3.56 5.45 -1.35
CA TYR A 122 4.26 6.66 -1.72
C TYR A 122 3.25 7.61 -2.35
N VAL A 123 2.97 8.72 -1.65
CA VAL A 123 1.71 9.45 -1.80
C VAL A 123 1.90 10.93 -1.50
N THR A 124 1.15 11.80 -2.18
CA THR A 124 1.15 13.22 -1.82
C THR A 124 0.14 13.51 -0.70
N ALA A 125 0.43 14.53 0.10
CA ALA A 125 -0.52 15.09 1.03
C ALA A 125 -0.93 16.50 0.60
N LYS A 126 -2.18 16.85 0.88
CA LYS A 126 -2.73 18.17 0.62
C LYS A 126 -3.81 18.49 1.64
N ASP A 127 -3.95 19.75 2.00
CA ASP A 127 -5.09 20.25 2.75
C ASP A 127 -6.32 20.31 1.84
N TYR A 128 -7.33 19.50 2.12
CA TYR A 128 -8.57 19.41 1.33
C TYR A 128 -9.78 19.99 2.05
N GLY A 129 -9.58 20.45 3.28
CA GLY A 129 -10.67 20.97 4.12
C GLY A 129 -11.69 19.90 4.53
N GLU A 130 -11.43 18.64 4.25
CA GLU A 130 -12.27 17.50 4.63
C GLU A 130 -11.57 16.61 5.65
N SER A 131 -12.34 16.03 6.56
CA SER A 131 -11.78 15.21 7.63
C SER A 131 -11.42 13.81 7.12
N GLY A 132 -10.14 13.48 7.13
CA GLY A 132 -9.60 12.14 7.01
C GLY A 132 -9.80 11.46 5.67
N PRO A 133 -9.34 12.06 4.53
CA PRO A 133 -9.29 11.34 3.26
C PRO A 133 -8.43 10.08 3.37
N ILE A 134 -8.84 9.02 2.67
CA ILE A 134 -8.19 7.72 2.70
C ILE A 134 -7.52 7.43 1.35
N PRO A 135 -6.18 7.55 1.23
CA PRO A 135 -5.47 7.09 0.05
C PRO A 135 -5.63 5.60 -0.21
N MET A 136 -5.65 4.77 0.85
CA MET A 136 -5.79 3.33 0.71
C MET A 136 -6.40 2.73 1.97
N GLY A 137 -7.47 1.91 1.82
CA GLY A 137 -8.06 1.22 2.95
C GLY A 137 -9.43 0.59 2.73
N CYS A 138 -9.94 0.04 3.81
CA CYS A 138 -11.30 -0.45 3.94
C CYS A 138 -11.74 -0.31 5.39
N HIS A 139 -12.64 0.62 5.67
CA HIS A 139 -13.28 0.77 6.96
C HIS A 139 -14.75 0.36 6.86
N GLY A 140 -15.31 -0.19 7.91
CA GLY A 140 -16.70 -0.62 7.92
C GLY A 140 -17.03 -1.52 9.10
N GLY A 141 -16.83 -1.02 10.33
CA GLY A 141 -16.94 -1.80 11.55
C GLY A 141 -15.80 -2.81 11.74
N GLY A 142 -14.67 -2.57 11.10
CA GLY A 142 -13.46 -3.34 11.05
C GLY A 142 -12.57 -2.83 9.90
N GLY A 143 -11.50 -3.56 9.59
CA GLY A 143 -10.62 -3.27 8.47
C GLY A 143 -9.35 -2.50 8.83
N VAL A 144 -8.80 -1.83 7.84
CA VAL A 144 -7.56 -1.06 7.98
C VAL A 144 -7.53 0.07 6.96
N ALA A 145 -6.92 1.19 7.32
CA ALA A 145 -6.66 2.28 6.39
C ALA A 145 -5.37 3.04 6.74
N ILE A 146 -4.78 3.68 5.74
CA ILE A 146 -3.89 4.81 5.91
C ILE A 146 -4.69 6.06 5.58
N THR A 147 -4.71 7.04 6.47
CA THR A 147 -5.49 8.26 6.36
C THR A 147 -4.62 9.50 6.51
N TRP A 148 -5.01 10.55 5.82
CA TRP A 148 -4.49 11.88 6.03
C TRP A 148 -5.49 12.70 6.86
N GLN A 149 -5.03 13.38 7.91
CA GLN A 149 -5.86 14.22 8.76
C GLN A 149 -5.54 15.69 8.50
N ASP A 150 -6.34 16.33 7.65
CA ASP A 150 -6.09 17.69 7.15
C ASP A 150 -6.08 18.75 8.25
N LYS A 151 -6.93 18.59 9.27
CA LYS A 151 -7.09 19.62 10.30
C LYS A 151 -5.80 19.93 11.05
N ASP A 152 -4.99 18.90 11.29
CA ASP A 152 -3.77 18.99 12.10
C ASP A 152 -2.54 18.52 11.30
N ASN A 153 -2.70 18.19 10.01
CA ASN A 153 -1.67 17.74 9.08
C ASN A 153 -0.83 16.58 9.64
N TYR A 154 -1.44 15.41 9.79
CA TYR A 154 -0.74 14.21 10.20
C TYR A 154 -1.25 12.96 9.49
N TRP A 155 -0.39 11.96 9.39
CA TRP A 155 -0.74 10.63 8.90
C TRP A 155 -1.23 9.73 10.03
N THR A 156 -2.19 8.86 9.70
CA THR A 156 -2.72 7.86 10.62
C THR A 156 -2.71 6.49 9.96
N PHE A 157 -2.23 5.48 10.68
CA PHE A 157 -2.47 4.09 10.36
C PHE A 157 -3.57 3.55 11.29
N GLU A 158 -4.65 3.05 10.71
CA GLU A 158 -5.91 2.75 11.41
C GLU A 158 -6.33 1.27 11.29
N PRO A 159 -5.58 0.29 11.87
CA PRO A 159 -6.03 -1.08 11.91
C PRO A 159 -7.07 -1.32 13.00
N TYR A 160 -8.03 -2.19 12.74
CA TYR A 160 -8.95 -2.71 13.74
C TYR A 160 -8.37 -3.98 14.38
N ILE A 161 -7.62 -3.82 15.45
CA ILE A 161 -7.07 -4.94 16.22
C ILE A 161 -7.84 -5.06 17.53
N GLY A 162 -8.80 -6.01 17.56
CA GLY A 162 -9.77 -6.16 18.65
C GLY A 162 -10.73 -4.99 18.83
N ASN A 163 -10.36 -3.82 18.32
CA ASN A 163 -11.12 -2.57 18.18
C ASN A 163 -10.29 -1.58 17.34
N TYR A 164 -10.87 -0.40 17.03
CA TYR A 164 -10.18 0.69 16.35
C TYR A 164 -8.88 1.08 17.08
N SER A 165 -7.77 1.05 16.38
CA SER A 165 -6.42 1.17 16.93
C SER A 165 -5.58 2.15 16.11
N ALA A 166 -5.97 3.45 16.08
CA ALA A 166 -5.26 4.46 15.32
C ALA A 166 -3.86 4.77 15.89
N CYS A 167 -2.85 4.76 15.03
CA CYS A 167 -1.48 5.16 15.31
C CYS A 167 -1.15 6.39 14.45
N ASN A 168 -0.85 7.53 15.08
CA ASN A 168 -0.76 8.82 14.44
C ASN A 168 0.67 9.35 14.47
N THR A 169 1.15 9.93 13.36
CA THR A 169 2.36 10.77 13.43
C THR A 169 2.11 11.99 14.31
N PRO A 170 3.15 12.64 14.80
CA PRO A 170 3.03 14.03 15.27
C PRO A 170 2.51 14.93 14.14
N PRO A 171 1.86 16.07 14.45
CA PRO A 171 1.50 17.06 13.46
C PRO A 171 2.73 17.54 12.66
N LEU A 172 2.59 17.61 11.33
CA LEU A 172 3.67 17.97 10.42
C LEU A 172 3.81 19.50 10.21
N GLY A 173 2.86 20.27 10.76
CA GLY A 173 2.81 21.71 10.53
C GLY A 173 2.23 22.06 9.15
N GLU A 174 2.71 23.15 8.55
CA GLU A 174 2.30 23.54 7.21
C GLU A 174 2.90 22.59 6.18
N VAL A 175 2.04 21.99 5.35
CA VAL A 175 2.43 21.05 4.31
C VAL A 175 2.24 21.72 2.95
N PRO A 176 3.32 21.95 2.18
CA PRO A 176 3.20 22.44 0.80
C PRO A 176 2.38 21.49 -0.06
N GLU A 177 1.64 22.04 -1.03
CA GLU A 177 0.91 21.23 -2.00
C GLU A 177 1.84 20.24 -2.73
N GLU A 178 1.34 19.04 -2.96
CA GLU A 178 2.06 17.97 -3.69
C GLU A 178 3.38 17.52 -3.02
N THR A 179 3.52 17.71 -1.70
CA THR A 179 4.64 17.10 -0.96
C THR A 179 4.45 15.59 -0.91
N TRP A 180 5.47 14.86 -1.35
CA TRP A 180 5.50 13.39 -1.32
C TRP A 180 5.90 12.87 0.04
N TYR A 181 5.25 11.78 0.45
CA TYR A 181 5.54 11.06 1.69
C TYR A 181 5.57 9.56 1.43
N HIS A 182 6.57 8.90 1.98
CA HIS A 182 6.58 7.46 2.12
C HIS A 182 5.95 7.09 3.46
N VAL A 183 4.78 6.48 3.42
CA VAL A 183 3.99 6.13 4.61
C VAL A 183 3.91 4.63 4.73
N VAL A 184 4.37 4.07 5.86
CA VAL A 184 4.26 2.63 6.13
C VAL A 184 3.61 2.39 7.48
N GLY A 185 2.46 1.73 7.45
CA GLY A 185 1.78 1.23 8.64
C GLY A 185 2.10 -0.25 8.87
N VAL A 186 2.48 -0.62 10.07
CA VAL A 186 2.88 -1.99 10.44
C VAL A 186 2.11 -2.44 11.67
N TRP A 187 1.59 -3.67 11.61
CA TRP A 187 1.17 -4.42 12.79
C TRP A 187 1.91 -5.75 12.86
N ASP A 188 2.50 -6.09 14.01
CA ASP A 188 3.37 -7.26 14.18
C ASP A 188 2.64 -8.54 14.62
N GLY A 189 1.30 -8.54 14.56
CA GLY A 189 0.50 -9.72 14.94
C GLY A 189 0.33 -9.90 16.45
N THR A 190 0.93 -9.03 17.27
CA THR A 190 0.87 -9.16 18.73
C THR A 190 -0.01 -8.10 19.38
N GLY A 191 -0.24 -8.23 20.68
CA GLY A 191 -0.89 -7.22 21.53
C GLY A 191 0.10 -6.39 22.35
N SER A 192 1.38 -6.39 22.00
CA SER A 192 2.43 -5.70 22.75
C SER A 192 2.34 -4.17 22.64
N ALA A 193 3.09 -3.46 23.48
CA ALA A 193 3.06 -2.00 23.53
C ALA A 193 3.54 -1.32 22.24
N GLY A 194 4.37 -1.97 21.44
CA GLY A 194 4.88 -1.46 20.16
C GLY A 194 4.40 -2.26 18.95
N ALA A 195 3.29 -2.99 19.06
CA ALA A 195 2.81 -3.88 18.01
C ALA A 195 2.33 -3.13 16.76
N ILE A 196 1.78 -1.93 16.91
CA ILE A 196 1.35 -1.08 15.80
C ILE A 196 2.34 0.06 15.67
N LYS A 197 2.89 0.23 14.46
CA LYS A 197 3.88 1.26 14.15
C LYS A 197 3.47 2.05 12.91
N LEU A 198 3.84 3.33 12.89
CA LEU A 198 3.71 4.19 11.73
C LEU A 198 5.05 4.84 11.41
N TYR A 199 5.50 4.59 10.21
CA TYR A 199 6.72 5.17 9.66
C TYR A 199 6.37 6.25 8.66
N LEU A 200 7.20 7.28 8.60
CA LEU A 200 7.13 8.34 7.60
C LEU A 200 8.55 8.59 7.09
N ASP A 201 8.73 8.54 5.78
CA ASP A 201 10.01 8.79 5.11
C ASP A 201 11.16 7.93 5.69
N GLY A 202 10.86 6.63 5.82
CA GLY A 202 11.80 5.63 6.32
C GLY A 202 12.03 5.63 7.84
N GLU A 203 11.44 6.57 8.59
CA GLU A 203 11.64 6.72 10.03
C GLU A 203 10.38 6.40 10.83
N ILE A 204 10.53 5.71 11.96
CA ILE A 204 9.41 5.50 12.89
C ILE A 204 8.97 6.82 13.52
N LYS A 205 7.70 7.17 13.39
CA LYS A 205 7.13 8.39 13.96
C LYS A 205 6.17 8.12 15.12
N ALA A 206 5.59 6.93 15.16
CA ALA A 206 4.71 6.53 16.24
C ALA A 206 4.67 5.02 16.41
N GLU A 207 4.41 4.60 17.66
CA GLU A 207 4.12 3.19 17.99
C GLU A 207 3.10 3.13 19.12
N ARG A 208 2.32 2.05 19.14
CA ARG A 208 1.36 1.82 20.23
C ARG A 208 0.95 0.35 20.34
N ALA A 209 0.30 0.02 21.47
CA ALA A 209 -0.43 -1.24 21.61
C ALA A 209 -1.76 -1.19 20.84
N PRO A 210 -2.28 -2.33 20.36
CA PRO A 210 -3.67 -2.44 19.93
C PRO A 210 -4.64 -2.00 21.03
N ALA A 211 -5.81 -1.52 20.62
CA ALA A 211 -6.83 -1.08 21.57
C ALA A 211 -7.36 -2.23 22.43
N LYS A 212 -7.39 -3.47 21.88
CA LYS A 212 -7.84 -4.66 22.60
C LYS A 212 -7.32 -5.95 21.96
N GLY A 213 -6.51 -6.71 22.72
CA GLY A 213 -6.02 -8.01 22.27
C GLY A 213 -5.11 -7.92 21.04
N ASN A 214 -5.11 -8.96 20.21
CA ASN A 214 -4.24 -9.10 19.05
C ASN A 214 -4.95 -9.77 17.87
N SER A 215 -6.26 -9.60 17.74
CA SER A 215 -7.03 -10.21 16.65
C SER A 215 -7.49 -9.13 15.68
N PHE A 216 -7.13 -9.27 14.41
CA PHE A 216 -7.63 -8.38 13.37
C PHE A 216 -9.13 -8.57 13.16
N GLN A 217 -9.85 -7.47 13.10
CA GLN A 217 -11.29 -7.45 12.84
C GLN A 217 -11.55 -7.11 11.37
N PHE A 218 -12.03 -8.09 10.62
CA PHE A 218 -12.36 -7.89 9.20
C PHE A 218 -13.58 -6.98 9.05
N PRO A 219 -13.58 -6.10 8.03
CA PRO A 219 -14.72 -5.24 7.75
C PRO A 219 -15.91 -6.04 7.22
N GLY A 220 -17.10 -5.53 7.41
CA GLY A 220 -18.30 -6.05 6.75
C GLY A 220 -18.30 -5.79 5.24
N ASN A 221 -17.52 -4.82 4.76
CA ASN A 221 -17.38 -4.49 3.36
C ASN A 221 -16.45 -5.48 2.66
N LYS A 222 -16.76 -5.78 1.40
CA LYS A 222 -16.03 -6.77 0.60
C LYS A 222 -14.82 -6.17 -0.12
N TRP A 223 -14.77 -4.87 -0.24
CA TRP A 223 -13.84 -4.18 -1.12
C TRP A 223 -12.76 -3.48 -0.32
N PHE A 224 -11.59 -3.49 -0.89
CA PHE A 224 -10.49 -2.64 -0.49
C PHE A 224 -10.38 -1.53 -1.54
N VAL A 225 -10.19 -0.28 -1.13
CA VAL A 225 -10.23 0.87 -2.01
C VAL A 225 -8.90 1.61 -2.04
N ILE A 226 -8.52 2.09 -3.21
CA ILE A 226 -7.41 3.02 -3.42
C ILE A 226 -8.02 4.32 -3.91
N GLY A 227 -7.84 5.41 -3.16
CA GLY A 227 -8.41 6.73 -3.43
C GLY A 227 -9.69 7.06 -2.63
N GLY A 228 -10.05 6.24 -1.65
CA GLY A 228 -11.20 6.48 -0.78
C GLY A 228 -11.42 5.36 0.22
N ASP A 229 -12.58 5.35 0.86
CA ASP A 229 -13.06 4.25 1.70
C ASP A 229 -14.16 3.45 0.98
N ALA A 230 -14.24 2.18 1.29
CA ALA A 230 -15.33 1.33 0.80
C ALA A 230 -16.65 1.66 1.51
N GLY A 231 -17.46 2.47 0.86
CA GLY A 231 -18.86 2.70 1.26
C GLY A 231 -19.77 1.52 0.95
N ALA A 232 -21.08 1.78 0.82
CA ALA A 232 -22.01 0.79 0.30
C ALA A 232 -21.70 0.49 -1.18
N ALA A 233 -22.14 -0.67 -1.66
CA ALA A 233 -21.83 -1.22 -3.00
C ALA A 233 -21.63 -0.16 -4.11
N ASN A 234 -20.45 -0.12 -4.70
CA ASN A 234 -20.03 0.81 -5.77
C ASN A 234 -19.86 2.29 -5.35
N GLU A 235 -19.74 2.56 -4.07
CA GLU A 235 -19.54 3.90 -3.54
C GLU A 235 -18.28 3.92 -2.67
N ALA A 236 -17.44 4.92 -2.86
CA ALA A 236 -16.41 5.25 -1.90
C ALA A 236 -16.77 6.57 -1.22
N ASP A 237 -16.45 6.69 0.04
CA ASP A 237 -16.50 7.95 0.76
C ASP A 237 -15.07 8.35 1.23
N ARG A 238 -14.91 9.45 1.95
CA ARG A 238 -13.61 9.95 2.41
C ARG A 238 -12.59 10.03 1.26
N ALA A 239 -13.01 10.67 0.15
CA ALA A 239 -12.23 10.77 -1.08
C ALA A 239 -10.83 11.29 -0.81
N TYR A 240 -9.85 10.57 -1.34
CA TYR A 240 -8.52 11.08 -1.46
C TYR A 240 -8.38 11.89 -2.76
N LYS A 241 -7.74 13.04 -2.64
CA LYS A 241 -7.33 13.89 -3.76
C LYS A 241 -5.81 14.05 -3.70
N GLY A 242 -5.11 13.74 -4.77
CA GLY A 242 -3.64 13.79 -4.79
C GLY A 242 -3.06 12.75 -5.72
N GLN A 243 -1.83 12.34 -5.48
CA GLN A 243 -1.10 11.41 -6.33
C GLN A 243 -0.63 10.21 -5.51
N ILE A 244 -0.69 9.03 -6.09
CA ILE A 244 -0.17 7.79 -5.53
C ILE A 244 0.76 7.14 -6.55
N ALA A 245 2.00 6.90 -6.17
CA ALA A 245 2.99 6.20 -6.98
C ALA A 245 3.15 4.74 -6.56
N VAL A 246 3.09 4.46 -5.25
CA VAL A 246 3.21 3.11 -4.68
C VAL A 246 2.02 2.83 -3.78
N ALA A 247 1.42 1.64 -3.91
CA ALA A 247 0.38 1.13 -3.03
C ALA A 247 0.57 -0.38 -2.87
N ARG A 248 1.01 -0.83 -1.67
CA ARG A 248 1.39 -2.23 -1.41
C ARG A 248 0.87 -2.73 -0.08
N ILE A 249 0.66 -4.05 0.01
CA ILE A 249 0.35 -4.75 1.26
C ILE A 249 1.23 -6.00 1.33
N TYR A 250 1.92 -6.16 2.46
CA TYR A 250 2.79 -7.28 2.77
C TYR A 250 2.09 -8.21 3.77
N ASP A 251 2.30 -9.51 3.65
CA ASP A 251 1.75 -10.55 4.56
C ASP A 251 2.54 -10.70 5.86
N ARG A 252 3.37 -9.72 6.19
CA ARG A 252 4.23 -9.70 7.36
C ARG A 252 4.48 -8.30 7.89
N ALA A 253 4.91 -8.23 9.13
CA ALA A 253 5.45 -7.00 9.70
C ALA A 253 6.82 -6.69 9.10
N LEU A 254 6.95 -5.54 8.42
CA LEU A 254 8.25 -5.04 7.96
C LEU A 254 9.09 -4.56 9.15
N THR A 255 10.38 -4.83 9.10
CA THR A 255 11.34 -4.28 10.08
C THR A 255 11.66 -2.81 9.76
N ALA A 256 12.24 -2.10 10.71
CA ALA A 256 12.65 -0.70 10.51
C ALA A 256 13.71 -0.57 9.40
N GLU A 257 14.60 -1.54 9.29
CA GLU A 257 15.63 -1.59 8.25
C GLU A 257 15.02 -1.79 6.86
N GLU A 258 14.00 -2.65 6.76
CA GLU A 258 13.26 -2.87 5.50
C GLU A 258 12.50 -1.62 5.08
N VAL A 259 11.79 -0.95 6.01
CA VAL A 259 11.08 0.30 5.73
C VAL A 259 12.05 1.40 5.28
N LYS A 260 13.20 1.54 5.96
CA LYS A 260 14.23 2.51 5.56
C LYS A 260 14.76 2.23 4.16
N LEU A 261 14.95 0.98 3.82
CA LEU A 261 15.46 0.59 2.51
C LEU A 261 14.44 0.81 1.40
N LEU A 262 13.14 0.53 1.66
CA LEU A 262 12.06 0.89 0.73
C LEU A 262 12.09 2.39 0.43
N TYR A 263 12.19 3.22 1.47
CA TYR A 263 12.30 4.67 1.30
C TYR A 263 13.52 5.08 0.47
N ASP A 264 14.70 4.54 0.78
CA ASP A 264 15.94 4.89 0.07
C ASP A 264 15.86 4.55 -1.43
N THR A 265 15.12 3.50 -1.82
CA THR A 265 14.92 3.14 -3.23
C THR A 265 13.93 4.04 -3.98
N LEU A 266 13.12 4.85 -3.27
CA LEU A 266 12.22 5.83 -3.90
C LEU A 266 12.95 7.14 -4.25
N GLU A 267 14.09 7.41 -3.60
CA GLU A 267 14.87 8.63 -3.76
C GLU A 267 15.99 8.49 -4.83
N GLU A 268 16.30 7.26 -5.30
CA GLU A 268 17.26 6.97 -6.36
C GLU A 268 16.63 7.11 -7.75
#